data_90a5e4f467c0e9294254e09bae12e93f
#
_entry.id   90a5e4f467c0e9294254e09bae12e93f
#
_cell.length_a   1.000
_cell.length_b   1.000
_cell.length_c   1.000
_cell.angle_alpha   90.00
_cell.angle_beta   90.00
_cell.angle_gamma   90.00
#
_symmetry.space_group_name_H-M   'P 1'
#
loop_
_entity.id
_entity.type
_entity.pdbx_description
1 polymer ?
#
loop_
_entity_poly.entity_id
_entity_poly.type
_entity_poly.pdbx_seq_one_letter_code
_entity_poly.pdbx_strand_id
1 'polypeptide(L)'
;MAKWQNVPLIDYIELIGGGTPKTTVAEYWNGNIPWLSVKDFNNDKRYVYSTEKHISKEGLDNSSTKLLHKDDIIISARGTVGEIAMIPFDMAFNQSCYGVRAKKGVDKSFLYYLLKKSIVQLKRMTHGSVFDTITRETFSNLIVDIPDENTQESIASILVCLDDKIEVNERINDNLAA
;
A
#
# COMPACT_ATOMS: atom_id res chain seq x y z
N MET A 1 4.51 20.64 23.30
CA MET A 1 4.19 19.20 23.32
C MET A 1 3.42 18.86 22.06
N ALA A 2 3.78 17.78 21.37
CA ALA A 2 3.06 17.33 20.19
C ALA A 2 1.58 17.06 20.53
N LYS A 3 0.66 17.61 19.71
CA LYS A 3 -0.77 17.43 19.93
C LYS A 3 -1.22 16.18 19.17
N TRP A 4 -1.51 15.11 19.88
CA TRP A 4 -2.06 13.88 19.33
C TRP A 4 -3.58 13.93 19.31
N GLN A 5 -4.18 13.39 18.25
CA GLN A 5 -5.63 13.25 18.08
C GLN A 5 -5.98 11.79 17.84
N ASN A 6 -6.97 11.28 18.56
CA ASN A 6 -7.51 9.95 18.37
C ASN A 6 -8.70 10.04 17.42
N VAL A 7 -8.54 9.51 16.21
CA VAL A 7 -9.45 9.80 15.08
C VAL A 7 -9.65 8.56 14.20
N PRO A 8 -10.79 8.47 13.48
CA PRO A 8 -10.97 7.44 12.45
C PRO A 8 -9.96 7.64 11.32
N LEU A 9 -9.23 6.58 10.96
CA LEU A 9 -8.23 6.64 9.88
C LEU A 9 -8.83 7.10 8.55
N ILE A 10 -10.07 6.70 8.26
CA ILE A 10 -10.75 7.00 6.99
C ILE A 10 -10.89 8.51 6.72
N ASP A 11 -10.88 9.34 7.76
CA ASP A 11 -10.97 10.78 7.62
C ASP A 11 -9.69 11.39 7.02
N TYR A 12 -8.57 10.69 7.12
CA TYR A 12 -7.23 11.13 6.74
C TYR A 12 -6.70 10.47 5.45
N ILE A 13 -7.46 9.53 4.89
CA ILE A 13 -7.08 8.77 3.70
C ILE A 13 -8.18 8.75 2.64
N GLU A 14 -7.77 8.51 1.41
CA GLU A 14 -8.64 8.08 0.31
C GLU A 14 -8.38 6.59 0.05
N LEU A 15 -9.45 5.78 0.07
CA LEU A 15 -9.38 4.37 -0.28
C LEU A 15 -9.75 4.16 -1.74
N ILE A 16 -8.81 3.56 -2.48
CA ILE A 16 -8.90 3.29 -3.90
C ILE A 16 -9.07 1.78 -4.09
N GLY A 17 -10.12 1.37 -4.78
CA GLY A 17 -10.33 -0.05 -5.14
C GLY A 17 -9.57 -0.41 -6.40
N GLY A 18 -8.94 -1.59 -6.42
CA GLY A 18 -8.31 -2.14 -7.60
C GLY A 18 -9.28 -2.92 -8.51
N GLY A 19 -8.75 -3.43 -9.61
CA GLY A 19 -9.51 -4.20 -10.58
C GLY A 19 -8.62 -5.08 -11.47
N THR A 20 -9.28 -5.90 -12.27
CA THR A 20 -8.59 -6.80 -13.21
C THR A 20 -9.18 -6.61 -14.60
N PRO A 21 -8.38 -6.25 -15.61
CA PRO A 21 -8.81 -6.27 -17.00
C PRO A 21 -9.26 -7.67 -17.40
N LYS A 22 -10.18 -7.78 -18.37
CA LYS A 22 -10.63 -9.08 -18.86
C LYS A 22 -9.43 -9.90 -19.37
N THR A 23 -9.20 -11.05 -18.77
CA THR A 23 -8.05 -11.92 -19.08
C THR A 23 -8.12 -12.57 -20.46
N THR A 24 -9.33 -12.63 -21.04
CA THR A 24 -9.58 -13.18 -22.38
C THR A 24 -9.26 -12.21 -23.50
N VAL A 25 -8.99 -10.94 -23.19
CA VAL A 25 -8.64 -9.89 -24.16
C VAL A 25 -7.15 -9.66 -24.10
N ALA A 26 -6.40 -10.23 -25.04
CA ALA A 26 -4.94 -10.20 -25.04
C ALA A 26 -4.37 -8.79 -25.13
N GLU A 27 -5.05 -7.87 -25.82
CA GLU A 27 -4.67 -6.48 -26.03
C GLU A 27 -4.67 -5.67 -24.72
N TYR A 28 -5.34 -6.14 -23.66
CA TYR A 28 -5.35 -5.51 -22.35
C TYR A 28 -4.11 -5.79 -21.53
N TRP A 29 -3.29 -6.79 -21.95
CA TRP A 29 -2.11 -7.28 -21.24
C TRP A 29 -0.82 -7.01 -22.01
N ASN A 30 0.33 -7.18 -21.33
CA ASN A 30 1.67 -6.97 -21.92
C ASN A 30 1.94 -5.53 -22.43
N GLY A 31 1.24 -4.55 -21.85
CA GLY A 31 1.54 -3.14 -22.06
C GLY A 31 2.68 -2.62 -21.17
N ASN A 32 2.71 -1.30 -20.98
CA ASN A 32 3.77 -0.62 -20.21
C ASN A 32 3.37 -0.22 -18.79
N ILE A 33 2.13 -0.48 -18.37
CA ILE A 33 1.62 -0.11 -17.06
C ILE A 33 1.79 -1.32 -16.12
N PRO A 34 2.65 -1.24 -15.09
CA PRO A 34 2.78 -2.30 -14.10
C PRO A 34 1.43 -2.56 -13.43
N TRP A 35 1.08 -3.84 -13.25
CA TRP A 35 -0.17 -4.25 -12.61
C TRP A 35 0.11 -5.16 -11.42
N LEU A 36 -0.09 -4.61 -10.23
CA LEU A 36 0.25 -5.20 -8.95
C LEU A 36 -0.75 -6.27 -8.52
N SER A 37 -0.19 -7.35 -8.01
CA SER A 37 -0.84 -8.36 -7.19
C SER A 37 -0.10 -8.51 -5.86
N VAL A 38 -0.70 -9.19 -4.87
CA VAL A 38 -0.04 -9.39 -3.59
C VAL A 38 1.32 -10.09 -3.69
N LYS A 39 1.54 -10.91 -4.72
CA LYS A 39 2.81 -11.61 -4.95
C LYS A 39 3.98 -10.65 -5.16
N ASP A 40 3.73 -9.49 -5.74
CA ASP A 40 4.75 -8.54 -6.13
C ASP A 40 5.32 -7.77 -4.92
N PHE A 41 4.59 -7.71 -3.79
CA PHE A 41 4.98 -6.97 -2.59
C PHE A 41 4.87 -7.76 -1.27
N ASN A 42 4.77 -9.08 -1.35
CA ASN A 42 4.84 -9.98 -0.19
C ASN A 42 6.31 -10.31 0.13
N ASN A 43 7.08 -9.31 0.53
CA ASN A 43 8.53 -9.43 0.74
C ASN A 43 9.11 -8.47 1.78
N ASP A 44 8.26 -7.87 2.61
CA ASP A 44 8.60 -6.91 3.67
C ASP A 44 9.36 -5.64 3.22
N LYS A 45 9.58 -5.45 1.90
CA LYS A 45 10.23 -4.24 1.39
C LYS A 45 9.29 -3.05 1.44
N ARG A 46 9.87 -1.86 1.73
CA ARG A 46 9.09 -0.63 1.77
C ARG A 46 8.50 -0.25 0.41
N TYR A 47 9.26 -0.40 -0.68
CA TYR A 47 8.81 -0.09 -2.03
C TYR A 47 8.73 -1.33 -2.90
N VAL A 48 7.74 -1.35 -3.81
CA VAL A 48 7.62 -2.35 -4.87
C VAL A 48 8.05 -1.74 -6.20
N TYR A 49 9.14 -2.24 -6.78
CA TYR A 49 9.75 -1.68 -7.99
C TYR A 49 9.39 -2.42 -9.28
N SER A 50 8.89 -3.64 -9.18
CA SER A 50 8.58 -4.49 -10.33
C SER A 50 7.32 -5.31 -10.09
N THR A 51 6.67 -5.71 -11.19
CA THR A 51 5.49 -6.56 -11.18
C THR A 51 5.66 -7.72 -12.16
N GLU A 52 5.04 -8.87 -11.86
CA GLU A 52 4.99 -10.01 -12.78
C GLU A 52 4.21 -9.64 -14.06
N LYS A 53 3.16 -8.82 -13.94
CA LYS A 53 2.23 -8.49 -15.03
C LYS A 53 2.19 -7.01 -15.32
N HIS A 54 1.90 -6.73 -16.59
CA HIS A 54 1.68 -5.37 -17.08
C HIS A 54 0.38 -5.32 -17.87
N ILE A 55 -0.27 -4.17 -17.89
CA ILE A 55 -1.47 -3.91 -18.68
C ILE A 55 -1.21 -2.79 -19.69
N SER A 56 -2.00 -2.79 -20.75
CA SER A 56 -2.01 -1.70 -21.71
C SER A 56 -2.88 -0.53 -21.20
N LYS A 57 -2.77 0.61 -21.89
CA LYS A 57 -3.69 1.73 -21.64
C LYS A 57 -5.14 1.32 -21.91
N GLU A 58 -5.40 0.53 -22.94
CA GLU A 58 -6.72 -0.01 -23.21
C GLU A 58 -7.23 -0.91 -22.08
N GLY A 59 -6.35 -1.75 -21.51
CA GLY A 59 -6.68 -2.56 -20.34
C GLY A 59 -7.03 -1.70 -19.12
N LEU A 60 -6.32 -0.60 -18.90
CA LEU A 60 -6.65 0.36 -17.85
C LEU A 60 -8.01 1.03 -18.09
N ASP A 61 -8.23 1.56 -19.28
CA ASP A 61 -9.41 2.35 -19.62
C ASP A 61 -10.70 1.50 -19.68
N ASN A 62 -10.58 0.19 -20.01
CA ASN A 62 -11.71 -0.74 -20.13
C ASN A 62 -11.85 -1.71 -18.92
N SER A 63 -11.32 -1.35 -17.77
CA SER A 63 -11.47 -2.14 -16.55
C SER A 63 -11.74 -1.28 -15.33
N SER A 64 -12.03 -1.94 -14.20
CA SER A 64 -12.23 -1.25 -12.91
C SER A 64 -10.93 -0.93 -12.19
N THR A 65 -9.78 -1.36 -12.70
CA THR A 65 -8.48 -1.03 -12.10
C THR A 65 -8.24 0.48 -12.09
N LYS A 66 -7.47 0.94 -11.14
CA LYS A 66 -7.10 2.35 -10.98
C LYS A 66 -5.59 2.48 -10.90
N LEU A 67 -5.06 3.66 -11.18
CA LEU A 67 -3.67 3.98 -10.95
C LEU A 67 -3.45 4.46 -9.51
N LEU A 68 -2.47 3.87 -8.87
CA LEU A 68 -1.78 4.45 -7.74
C LEU A 68 -0.63 5.31 -8.27
N HIS A 69 -0.41 6.44 -7.62
CA HIS A 69 0.67 7.36 -7.94
C HIS A 69 1.83 7.22 -6.98
N LYS A 70 2.95 7.83 -7.32
CA LYS A 70 4.12 7.86 -6.45
C LYS A 70 3.75 8.22 -5.00
N ASP A 71 4.26 7.42 -4.07
CA ASP A 71 4.05 7.51 -2.63
C ASP A 71 2.63 7.16 -2.14
N ASP A 72 1.72 6.72 -3.02
CA ASP A 72 0.55 5.99 -2.56
C ASP A 72 0.97 4.65 -1.92
N ILE A 73 0.09 4.09 -1.11
CA ILE A 73 0.34 2.83 -0.40
C ILE A 73 -0.60 1.77 -0.97
N ILE A 74 -0.10 0.54 -1.14
CA ILE A 74 -0.92 -0.62 -1.45
C ILE A 74 -0.99 -1.54 -0.23
N ILE A 75 -2.17 -2.08 0.06
CA ILE A 75 -2.38 -3.07 1.11
C ILE A 75 -3.20 -4.24 0.58
N SER A 76 -2.77 -5.46 0.86
CA SER A 76 -3.52 -6.66 0.51
C SER A 76 -4.71 -6.86 1.45
N ALA A 77 -5.89 -7.07 0.86
CA ALA A 77 -7.16 -7.17 1.58
C ALA A 77 -7.75 -8.58 1.59
N ARG A 78 -7.29 -9.46 0.69
CA ARG A 78 -7.79 -10.84 0.52
C ARG A 78 -6.64 -11.80 0.22
N GLY A 79 -6.81 -13.05 0.61
CA GLY A 79 -5.77 -14.07 0.48
C GLY A 79 -4.69 -13.87 1.55
N THR A 80 -3.50 -13.46 1.19
CA THR A 80 -2.48 -13.03 2.17
C THR A 80 -2.81 -11.62 2.61
N VAL A 81 -3.53 -11.49 3.73
CA VAL A 81 -4.05 -10.20 4.23
C VAL A 81 -2.97 -9.43 4.98
N GLY A 82 -2.88 -8.12 4.70
CA GLY A 82 -2.07 -7.16 5.47
C GLY A 82 -0.61 -7.05 5.00
N GLU A 83 -0.29 -7.53 3.80
CA GLU A 83 0.94 -7.14 3.14
C GLU A 83 0.82 -5.68 2.69
N ILE A 84 1.89 -4.91 2.81
CA ILE A 84 1.87 -3.47 2.56
C ILE A 84 3.16 -3.00 1.89
N ALA A 85 3.03 -2.09 0.92
CA ALA A 85 4.17 -1.44 0.29
C ALA A 85 3.82 -0.01 -0.17
N MET A 86 4.82 0.81 -0.40
CA MET A 86 4.70 2.11 -1.06
C MET A 86 4.93 1.97 -2.57
N ILE A 87 4.33 2.88 -3.33
CA ILE A 87 4.40 2.92 -4.80
C ILE A 87 5.48 3.91 -5.25
N PRO A 88 6.54 3.48 -5.95
CA PRO A 88 7.63 4.37 -6.39
C PRO A 88 7.30 5.20 -7.63
N PHE A 89 6.36 4.73 -8.47
CA PHE A 89 5.85 5.36 -9.70
C PHE A 89 4.46 4.79 -10.03
N ASP A 90 3.79 5.33 -11.02
CA ASP A 90 2.41 4.97 -11.34
C ASP A 90 2.25 3.48 -11.66
N MET A 91 1.35 2.81 -10.94
CA MET A 91 1.05 1.39 -11.07
C MET A 91 -0.45 1.13 -10.94
N ALA A 92 -0.98 0.23 -11.76
CA ALA A 92 -2.32 -0.33 -11.60
C ALA A 92 -2.27 -1.52 -10.63
N PHE A 93 -3.43 -2.01 -10.16
CA PHE A 93 -3.47 -3.09 -9.18
C PHE A 93 -4.78 -3.88 -9.19
N ASN A 94 -4.73 -5.09 -8.64
CA ASN A 94 -5.85 -6.03 -8.66
C ASN A 94 -6.90 -5.72 -7.57
N GLN A 95 -8.07 -6.36 -7.70
CA GLN A 95 -9.21 -6.18 -6.79
C GLN A 95 -9.03 -6.81 -5.40
N SER A 96 -7.96 -7.57 -5.16
CA SER A 96 -7.65 -8.16 -3.86
C SER A 96 -6.91 -7.20 -2.93
N CYS A 97 -6.58 -6.01 -3.45
CA CYS A 97 -5.86 -4.98 -2.72
C CYS A 97 -6.66 -3.67 -2.64
N TYR A 98 -6.29 -2.84 -1.69
CA TYR A 98 -6.67 -1.43 -1.64
C TYR A 98 -5.45 -0.55 -1.84
N GLY A 99 -5.64 0.51 -2.62
CA GLY A 99 -4.76 1.66 -2.59
C GLY A 99 -5.17 2.61 -1.47
N VAL A 100 -4.18 3.19 -0.81
CA VAL A 100 -4.38 4.18 0.25
C VAL A 100 -3.57 5.42 -0.09
N ARG A 101 -4.25 6.53 -0.27
CA ARG A 101 -3.66 7.84 -0.55
C ARG A 101 -3.84 8.75 0.64
N ALA A 102 -2.77 9.41 1.05
CA ALA A 102 -2.81 10.41 2.12
C ALA A 102 -3.62 11.63 1.69
N LYS A 103 -4.53 12.12 2.54
CA LYS A 103 -5.17 13.41 2.36
C LYS A 103 -4.26 14.55 2.82
N LYS A 104 -4.64 15.79 2.53
CA LYS A 104 -3.90 16.99 2.97
C LYS A 104 -3.68 16.99 4.49
N GLY A 105 -2.47 17.33 4.92
CA GLY A 105 -2.08 17.35 6.33
C GLY A 105 -1.62 16.00 6.88
N VAL A 106 -1.44 15.00 6.00
CA VAL A 106 -0.89 13.69 6.37
C VAL A 106 0.40 13.44 5.59
N ASP A 107 1.51 13.24 6.30
CA ASP A 107 2.77 12.82 5.69
C ASP A 107 2.64 11.39 5.18
N LYS A 108 3.05 11.15 3.94
CA LYS A 108 2.86 9.86 3.25
C LYS A 108 3.69 8.74 3.87
N SER A 109 4.92 9.04 4.28
CA SER A 109 5.80 8.07 4.93
C SER A 109 5.31 7.75 6.34
N PHE A 110 4.85 8.76 7.09
CA PHE A 110 4.20 8.56 8.38
C PHE A 110 2.98 7.64 8.23
N LEU A 111 2.12 7.89 7.25
CA LEU A 111 0.95 7.06 6.98
C LEU A 111 1.32 5.60 6.70
N TYR A 112 2.39 5.36 5.95
CA TYR A 112 2.89 4.01 5.70
C TYR A 112 3.24 3.29 7.01
N TYR A 113 4.01 3.91 7.89
CA TYR A 113 4.38 3.31 9.17
C TYR A 113 3.19 3.18 10.13
N LEU A 114 2.27 4.14 10.14
CA LEU A 114 1.03 4.08 10.89
C LEU A 114 0.19 2.86 10.45
N LEU A 115 0.02 2.65 9.15
CA LEU A 115 -0.67 1.49 8.61
C LEU A 115 0.07 0.19 8.94
N LYS A 116 1.39 0.14 8.75
CA LYS A 116 2.22 -1.04 9.07
C LYS A 116 2.06 -1.44 10.54
N LYS A 117 2.07 -0.48 11.46
CA LYS A 117 1.77 -0.71 12.88
C LYS A 117 0.34 -1.21 13.10
N SER A 118 -0.63 -0.71 12.34
CA SER A 118 -2.06 -1.00 12.52
C SER A 118 -2.51 -2.33 11.88
N ILE A 119 -1.66 -3.01 11.10
CA ILE A 119 -2.00 -4.27 10.41
C ILE A 119 -2.51 -5.33 11.38
N VAL A 120 -1.89 -5.48 12.55
CA VAL A 120 -2.32 -6.45 13.56
C VAL A 120 -3.74 -6.15 14.03
N GLN A 121 -4.08 -4.88 14.22
CA GLN A 121 -5.43 -4.47 14.60
C GLN A 121 -6.42 -4.68 13.44
N LEU A 122 -6.05 -4.32 12.21
CA LEU A 122 -6.85 -4.59 11.02
C LEU A 122 -7.16 -6.08 10.88
N LYS A 123 -6.17 -6.95 11.02
CA LYS A 123 -6.36 -8.41 10.98
C LYS A 123 -7.30 -8.91 12.08
N ARG A 124 -7.18 -8.39 13.31
CA ARG A 124 -8.09 -8.77 14.41
C ARG A 124 -9.55 -8.37 14.16
N MET A 125 -9.76 -7.24 13.51
CA MET A 125 -11.11 -6.76 13.16
C MET A 125 -11.78 -7.61 12.05
N THR A 126 -11.00 -8.40 11.29
CA THR A 126 -11.51 -9.32 10.27
C THR A 126 -11.86 -10.70 10.83
N HIS A 127 -11.34 -11.07 12.01
CA HIS A 127 -11.61 -12.36 12.65
C HIS A 127 -13.09 -12.45 13.07
N GLY A 128 -13.78 -13.44 12.53
CA GLY A 128 -15.22 -13.69 12.75
C GLY A 128 -16.06 -13.67 11.48
N SER A 129 -15.49 -13.24 10.35
CA SER A 129 -16.07 -13.47 9.01
C SER A 129 -15.62 -14.83 8.44
N VAL A 130 -16.42 -15.43 7.59
CA VAL A 130 -16.11 -16.72 6.91
C VAL A 130 -14.78 -16.65 6.12
N PHE A 131 -14.33 -15.43 5.77
CA PHE A 131 -13.05 -15.15 5.11
C PHE A 131 -12.41 -13.93 5.77
N ASP A 132 -11.15 -14.07 6.20
CA ASP A 132 -10.35 -12.95 6.66
C ASP A 132 -10.17 -11.95 5.52
N THR A 133 -10.93 -10.86 5.54
CA THR A 133 -10.91 -9.85 4.48
C THR A 133 -10.98 -8.46 5.10
N ILE A 134 -9.99 -7.61 4.77
CA ILE A 134 -10.04 -6.18 5.08
C ILE A 134 -11.05 -5.53 4.12
N THR A 135 -12.01 -4.80 4.66
CA THR A 135 -13.05 -4.10 3.92
C THR A 135 -12.95 -2.59 4.13
N ARG A 136 -13.74 -1.81 3.39
CA ARG A 136 -13.87 -0.36 3.65
C ARG A 136 -14.37 -0.08 5.06
N GLU A 137 -15.27 -0.90 5.58
CA GLU A 137 -15.78 -0.80 6.93
C GLU A 137 -14.68 -1.05 7.98
N THR A 138 -13.77 -2.00 7.72
CA THR A 138 -12.60 -2.23 8.59
C THR A 138 -11.75 -0.97 8.72
N PHE A 139 -11.49 -0.25 7.62
CA PHE A 139 -10.77 1.03 7.65
C PHE A 139 -11.57 2.15 8.34
N SER A 140 -12.89 2.18 8.18
CA SER A 140 -13.75 3.18 8.83
C SER A 140 -13.80 3.03 10.34
N ASN A 141 -13.68 1.80 10.82
CA ASN A 141 -13.70 1.47 12.25
C ASN A 141 -12.30 1.50 12.89
N LEU A 142 -11.26 1.68 12.10
CA LEU A 142 -9.90 1.78 12.61
C LEU A 142 -9.65 3.16 13.20
N ILE A 143 -9.51 3.23 14.51
CA ILE A 143 -9.15 4.44 15.25
C ILE A 143 -7.64 4.46 15.44
N VAL A 144 -7.03 5.59 15.13
CA VAL A 144 -5.58 5.81 15.19
C VAL A 144 -5.24 7.12 15.90
N ASP A 145 -4.03 7.18 16.43
CA ASP A 145 -3.49 8.40 16.99
C ASP A 145 -2.63 9.12 15.93
N ILE A 146 -3.02 10.33 15.55
CA ILE A 146 -2.30 11.15 14.56
C ILE A 146 -1.82 12.44 15.25
N PRO A 147 -0.50 12.76 15.21
CA PRO A 147 0.03 14.00 15.72
C PRO A 147 -0.07 15.12 14.67
N ASP A 148 0.36 16.33 15.05
CA ASP A 148 0.56 17.42 14.10
C ASP A 148 1.57 17.07 13.00
N GLU A 149 1.48 17.75 11.84
CA GLU A 149 2.25 17.45 10.61
C GLU A 149 3.77 17.47 10.85
N ASN A 150 4.29 18.44 11.61
CA ASN A 150 5.73 18.51 11.92
C ASN A 150 6.21 17.27 12.73
N THR A 151 5.37 16.78 13.63
CA THR A 151 5.66 15.58 14.40
C THR A 151 5.58 14.34 13.53
N GLN A 152 4.63 14.28 12.58
CA GLN A 152 4.55 13.18 11.58
C GLN A 152 5.84 13.10 10.77
N GLU A 153 6.30 14.22 10.19
CA GLU A 153 7.53 14.31 9.41
C GLU A 153 8.77 13.88 10.23
N SER A 154 8.85 14.32 11.48
CA SER A 154 9.96 13.97 12.37
C SER A 154 10.01 12.47 12.66
N ILE A 155 8.87 11.83 12.91
CA ILE A 155 8.76 10.38 13.12
C ILE A 155 9.12 9.65 11.83
N ALA A 156 8.54 10.06 10.71
CA ALA A 156 8.74 9.45 9.41
C ALA A 156 10.22 9.49 8.99
N SER A 157 10.90 10.63 9.17
CA SER A 157 12.30 10.79 8.79
C SER A 157 13.24 9.80 9.49
N ILE A 158 12.99 9.52 10.77
CA ILE A 158 13.78 8.53 11.53
C ILE A 158 13.55 7.12 10.97
N LEU A 159 12.29 6.74 10.77
CA LEU A 159 11.93 5.40 10.30
C LEU A 159 12.39 5.17 8.85
N VAL A 160 12.24 6.17 7.99
CA VAL A 160 12.76 6.15 6.61
C VAL A 160 14.27 5.94 6.61
N CYS A 161 15.02 6.68 7.44
CA CYS A 161 16.46 6.53 7.53
C CYS A 161 16.89 5.11 7.94
N LEU A 162 16.12 4.46 8.81
CA LEU A 162 16.38 3.08 9.22
C LEU A 162 16.10 2.09 8.08
N ASP A 163 14.94 2.23 7.40
CA ASP A 163 14.59 1.37 6.27
C ASP A 163 15.58 1.55 5.10
N ASP A 164 16.02 2.78 4.81
CA ASP A 164 17.04 3.05 3.78
C ASP A 164 18.38 2.35 4.10
N LYS A 165 18.79 2.32 5.38
CA LYS A 165 19.99 1.57 5.80
C LYS A 165 19.83 0.06 5.66
N ILE A 166 18.65 -0.47 5.98
CA ILE A 166 18.34 -1.89 5.81
C ILE A 166 18.44 -2.24 4.32
N GLU A 167 17.81 -1.47 3.45
CA GLU A 167 17.84 -1.69 2.00
C GLU A 167 19.26 -1.63 1.42
N VAL A 168 20.08 -0.67 1.87
CA VAL A 168 21.50 -0.58 1.46
C VAL A 168 22.29 -1.80 1.92
N ASN A 169 22.08 -2.26 3.15
CA ASN A 169 22.78 -3.44 3.67
C ASN A 169 22.38 -4.71 2.93
N GLU A 170 21.09 -4.88 2.59
CA GLU A 170 20.63 -6.00 1.77
C GLU A 170 21.32 -6.02 0.41
N ARG A 171 21.38 -4.88 -0.30
CA ARG A 171 22.08 -4.75 -1.59
C ARG A 171 23.57 -5.07 -1.49
N ILE A 172 24.24 -4.66 -0.39
CA ILE A 172 25.65 -5.00 -0.14
C ILE A 172 25.80 -6.51 0.03
N ASN A 173 24.94 -7.13 0.83
CA ASN A 173 24.98 -8.57 1.06
C ASN A 173 24.73 -9.36 -0.22
N ASP A 174 23.75 -8.96 -1.04
CA ASP A 174 23.46 -9.60 -2.32
C ASP A 174 24.67 -9.51 -3.27
N ASN A 175 25.37 -8.37 -3.31
CA ASN A 175 26.58 -8.19 -4.14
C ASN A 175 27.79 -8.97 -3.62
N LEU A 176 27.87 -9.23 -2.30
CA LEU A 176 28.96 -10.04 -1.73
C LEU A 176 28.74 -11.54 -1.88
N ALA A 177 27.49 -11.96 -2.09
CA ALA A 177 27.11 -13.37 -2.27
C ALA A 177 27.14 -13.81 -3.75
N ALA A 178 27.29 -12.88 -4.69
CA ALA A 178 27.36 -13.12 -6.14
C ALA A 178 28.80 -13.30 -6.61
#